data_982027884e11031476e9e3605542d0ef
#
_entry.id   982027884e11031476e9e3605542d0ef
#
_cell.length_a   1.000
_cell.length_b   1.000
_cell.length_c   1.000
_cell.angle_alpha   90.00
_cell.angle_beta   90.00
_cell.angle_gamma   90.00
#
_symmetry.space_group_name_H-M   'P 1'
#
loop_
_entity.id
_entity.type
_entity.pdbx_description
1 polymer ?
#
loop_
_entity_poly.entity_id
_entity_poly.type
_entity_poly.pdbx_seq_one_letter_code
_entity_poly.pdbx_strand_id
1 'polypeptide(L)'
;MSLLVQKYGGTSVGSIERIKHVAAKVAAAKRAGHQLVVVVSAMAGETNRLIGLAQQISEIPDEREKDVLLASGEQVSVALVSLAIKELGLPARSYLGHQVRIATDNAYGKARILSIDSKKIIEALEAGDVVVVAGFQGVDEADNITTLGRGGSDTSAVALAAFLKADACEIYTDVEGVFSTDPGICRDARKLARVSYDEMIELASTGAKVLEIRSVEFAKKFSVPVHVRSTFSDAEGTWLVNEEDSMGDVLVSGVAC
;
A
#
# COMPACT_ATOMS: atom_id res chain seq x y z
N MET A 1 18.47 -12.88 4.05
CA MET A 1 17.48 -12.14 4.86
C MET A 1 17.09 -10.92 4.06
N SER A 2 15.83 -10.82 3.60
CA SER A 2 15.37 -9.72 2.75
C SER A 2 14.47 -8.80 3.56
N LEU A 3 14.52 -7.49 3.28
CA LEU A 3 13.57 -6.52 3.77
C LEU A 3 12.42 -6.39 2.77
N LEU A 4 11.21 -6.72 3.18
CA LEU A 4 10.01 -6.63 2.36
C LEU A 4 9.07 -5.57 2.94
N VAL A 5 8.51 -4.74 2.07
CA VAL A 5 7.38 -3.88 2.41
C VAL A 5 6.13 -4.54 1.84
N GLN A 6 5.16 -4.87 2.70
CA GLN A 6 3.90 -5.52 2.31
C GLN A 6 2.75 -4.57 2.52
N LYS A 7 2.01 -4.23 1.47
CA LYS A 7 0.81 -3.38 1.61
C LYS A 7 -0.45 -4.23 1.50
N TYR A 8 -1.37 -4.03 2.42
CA TYR A 8 -2.70 -4.65 2.40
C TYR A 8 -3.80 -3.61 2.25
N GLY A 9 -4.61 -3.74 1.20
CA GLY A 9 -5.73 -2.85 0.90
C GLY A 9 -6.93 -3.01 1.84
N GLY A 10 -7.88 -2.10 1.76
CA GLY A 10 -9.07 -2.10 2.64
C GLY A 10 -9.90 -3.38 2.54
N THR A 11 -10.00 -4.00 1.36
CA THR A 11 -10.65 -5.30 1.18
C THR A 11 -9.90 -6.42 1.90
N SER A 12 -8.58 -6.34 1.96
CA SER A 12 -7.72 -7.32 2.66
C SER A 12 -7.85 -7.26 4.18
N VAL A 13 -8.20 -6.11 4.73
CA VAL A 13 -8.38 -5.89 6.19
C VAL A 13 -9.83 -5.54 6.55
N GLY A 14 -10.79 -5.85 5.68
CA GLY A 14 -12.19 -5.44 5.79
C GLY A 14 -13.01 -6.14 6.88
N SER A 15 -12.49 -7.18 7.53
CA SER A 15 -13.10 -7.85 8.67
C SER A 15 -12.04 -8.44 9.60
N ILE A 16 -12.44 -8.85 10.80
CA ILE A 16 -11.52 -9.49 11.76
C ILE A 16 -10.95 -10.80 11.19
N GLU A 17 -11.75 -11.60 10.47
CA GLU A 17 -11.28 -12.83 9.83
C GLU A 17 -10.21 -12.52 8.78
N ARG A 18 -10.42 -11.48 7.96
CA ARG A 18 -9.45 -11.03 6.97
C ARG A 18 -8.16 -10.51 7.62
N ILE A 19 -8.28 -9.75 8.72
CA ILE A 19 -7.12 -9.28 9.50
C ILE A 19 -6.32 -10.47 10.04
N LYS A 20 -6.97 -11.50 10.57
CA LYS A 20 -6.31 -12.74 11.02
C LYS A 20 -5.62 -13.47 9.86
N HIS A 21 -6.24 -13.49 8.68
CA HIS A 21 -5.63 -14.06 7.47
C HIS A 21 -4.38 -13.28 7.04
N VAL A 22 -4.44 -11.94 7.02
CA VAL A 22 -3.27 -11.07 6.77
C VAL A 22 -2.17 -11.34 7.80
N ALA A 23 -2.50 -11.39 9.09
CA ALA A 23 -1.53 -11.69 10.14
C ALA A 23 -0.86 -13.05 9.94
N ALA A 24 -1.58 -14.08 9.48
CA ALA A 24 -1.01 -15.38 9.17
C ALA A 24 -0.03 -15.33 7.98
N LYS A 25 -0.34 -14.59 6.90
CA LYS A 25 0.58 -14.37 5.77
C LYS A 25 1.85 -13.62 6.22
N VAL A 26 1.70 -12.55 7.00
CA VAL A 26 2.83 -11.80 7.58
C VAL A 26 3.68 -12.71 8.47
N ALA A 27 3.04 -13.53 9.31
CA ALA A 27 3.74 -14.47 10.19
C ALA A 27 4.53 -15.53 9.39
N ALA A 28 3.97 -16.04 8.29
CA ALA A 28 4.66 -16.98 7.41
C ALA A 28 5.93 -16.35 6.81
N ALA A 29 5.84 -15.13 6.27
CA ALA A 29 6.98 -14.41 5.73
C ALA A 29 8.04 -14.09 6.81
N LYS A 30 7.62 -13.69 8.03
CA LYS A 30 8.54 -13.45 9.16
C LYS A 30 9.29 -14.73 9.55
N ARG A 31 8.58 -15.86 9.64
CA ARG A 31 9.18 -17.18 9.95
C ARG A 31 10.10 -17.69 8.85
N ALA A 32 9.89 -17.27 7.60
CA ALA A 32 10.80 -17.54 6.49
C ALA A 32 12.11 -16.72 6.55
N GLY A 33 12.26 -15.83 7.57
CA GLY A 33 13.48 -15.08 7.83
C GLY A 33 13.52 -13.68 7.22
N HIS A 34 12.40 -13.15 6.75
CA HIS A 34 12.33 -11.79 6.23
C HIS A 34 12.17 -10.74 7.35
N GLN A 35 12.72 -9.55 7.13
CA GLN A 35 12.31 -8.33 7.86
C GLN A 35 11.09 -7.74 7.16
N LEU A 36 10.10 -7.31 7.94
CA LEU A 36 8.81 -6.91 7.39
C LEU A 36 8.36 -5.52 7.87
N VAL A 37 8.02 -4.69 6.91
CA VAL A 37 7.22 -3.48 7.11
C VAL A 37 5.86 -3.71 6.45
N VAL A 38 4.80 -3.67 7.24
CA VAL A 38 3.43 -3.91 6.79
C VAL A 38 2.68 -2.60 6.73
N VAL A 39 2.21 -2.20 5.56
CA VAL A 39 1.40 -0.98 5.37
C VAL A 39 -0.06 -1.37 5.19
N VAL A 40 -0.94 -0.77 5.97
CA VAL A 40 -2.37 -1.10 5.91
C VAL A 40 -3.21 0.12 5.57
N SER A 41 -4.26 -0.11 4.80
CA SER A 41 -5.34 0.86 4.55
C SER A 41 -6.38 0.78 5.68
N ALA A 42 -7.28 1.75 5.74
CA ALA A 42 -8.51 1.65 6.52
C ALA A 42 -9.32 0.41 6.09
N MET A 43 -10.15 -0.12 6.98
CA MET A 43 -11.08 -1.21 6.65
C MET A 43 -12.01 -0.80 5.51
N ALA A 44 -12.42 -1.78 4.69
CA ALA A 44 -13.30 -1.51 3.53
C ALA A 44 -14.55 -0.71 3.93
N GLY A 45 -14.80 0.40 3.20
CA GLY A 45 -15.92 1.29 3.45
C GLY A 45 -15.71 2.36 4.54
N GLU A 46 -14.68 2.23 5.39
CA GLU A 46 -14.47 3.13 6.52
C GLU A 46 -14.16 4.56 6.07
N THR A 47 -13.29 4.75 5.09
CA THR A 47 -12.97 6.08 4.54
C THR A 47 -14.23 6.78 4.00
N ASN A 48 -15.08 6.04 3.27
CA ASN A 48 -16.34 6.59 2.75
C ASN A 48 -17.32 6.94 3.89
N ARG A 49 -17.38 6.12 4.94
CA ARG A 49 -18.19 6.39 6.13
C ARG A 49 -17.75 7.68 6.82
N LEU A 50 -16.43 7.88 6.99
CA LEU A 50 -15.87 9.08 7.61
C LEU A 50 -16.12 10.33 6.74
N ILE A 51 -15.97 10.25 5.42
CA ILE A 51 -16.33 11.32 4.49
C ILE A 51 -17.80 11.68 4.65
N GLY A 52 -18.69 10.69 4.71
CA GLY A 52 -20.12 10.92 4.90
C GLY A 52 -20.45 11.61 6.23
N LEU A 53 -19.71 11.34 7.31
CA LEU A 53 -19.87 12.05 8.58
C LEU A 53 -19.47 13.54 8.45
N ALA A 54 -18.34 13.82 7.80
CA ALA A 54 -17.92 15.22 7.58
C ALA A 54 -18.94 16.00 6.75
N GLN A 55 -19.49 15.37 5.70
CA GLN A 55 -20.50 15.99 4.83
C GLN A 55 -21.84 16.25 5.52
N GLN A 56 -22.19 15.49 6.57
CA GLN A 56 -23.38 15.76 7.39
C GLN A 56 -23.21 17.01 8.28
N ILE A 57 -21.97 17.43 8.55
CA ILE A 57 -21.69 18.64 9.34
C ILE A 57 -21.58 19.85 8.42
N SER A 58 -20.96 19.71 7.24
CA SER A 58 -20.71 20.81 6.29
C SER A 58 -20.74 20.28 4.86
N GLU A 59 -21.36 21.01 3.94
CA GLU A 59 -21.32 20.70 2.49
C GLU A 59 -19.88 20.77 1.94
N ILE A 60 -19.07 21.68 2.50
CA ILE A 60 -17.66 21.86 2.14
C ILE A 60 -16.85 21.80 3.45
N PRO A 61 -16.51 20.59 3.95
CA PRO A 61 -15.71 20.44 5.15
C PRO A 61 -14.31 21.05 4.95
N ASP A 62 -13.76 21.62 6.02
CA ASP A 62 -12.37 22.07 6.04
C ASP A 62 -11.44 20.87 5.74
N GLU A 63 -10.54 21.02 4.78
CA GLU A 63 -9.70 19.93 4.27
C GLU A 63 -8.72 19.42 5.34
N ARG A 64 -8.17 20.32 6.19
CA ARG A 64 -7.27 19.92 7.27
C ARG A 64 -8.00 19.06 8.31
N GLU A 65 -9.18 19.50 8.75
CA GLU A 65 -9.97 18.71 9.73
C GLU A 65 -10.48 17.39 9.12
N LYS A 66 -10.77 17.40 7.83
CA LYS A 66 -11.11 16.19 7.10
C LYS A 66 -9.95 15.20 7.06
N ASP A 67 -8.71 15.66 6.86
CA ASP A 67 -7.52 14.80 6.89
C ASP A 67 -7.32 14.16 8.26
N VAL A 68 -7.51 14.92 9.35
CA VAL A 68 -7.48 14.37 10.73
C VAL A 68 -8.53 13.27 10.91
N LEU A 69 -9.75 13.51 10.43
CA LEU A 69 -10.83 12.54 10.51
C LEU A 69 -10.53 11.27 9.71
N LEU A 70 -10.12 11.43 8.45
CA LEU A 70 -9.88 10.30 7.54
C LEU A 70 -8.71 9.42 8.00
N ALA A 71 -7.62 10.02 8.50
CA ALA A 71 -6.46 9.29 9.00
C ALA A 71 -6.77 8.36 10.19
N SER A 72 -7.89 8.57 10.89
CA SER A 72 -8.32 7.70 11.99
C SER A 72 -8.67 6.27 11.53
N GLY A 73 -9.07 6.09 10.27
CA GLY A 73 -9.41 4.78 9.71
C GLY A 73 -8.22 3.83 9.71
N GLU A 74 -7.07 4.29 9.27
CA GLU A 74 -5.82 3.51 9.28
C GLU A 74 -5.28 3.30 10.69
N GLN A 75 -5.56 4.22 11.61
CA GLN A 75 -5.20 4.05 13.03
C GLN A 75 -5.88 2.82 13.64
N VAL A 76 -7.13 2.56 13.29
CA VAL A 76 -7.83 1.34 13.72
C VAL A 76 -7.14 0.10 13.12
N SER A 77 -6.88 0.11 11.82
CA SER A 77 -6.33 -1.04 11.11
C SER A 77 -4.94 -1.43 11.59
N VAL A 78 -4.02 -0.46 11.80
CA VAL A 78 -2.65 -0.78 12.28
C VAL A 78 -2.68 -1.45 13.65
N ALA A 79 -3.57 -0.99 14.53
CA ALA A 79 -3.70 -1.56 15.87
C ALA A 79 -4.22 -3.00 15.80
N LEU A 80 -5.29 -3.25 15.05
CA LEU A 80 -5.90 -4.56 14.89
C LEU A 80 -4.96 -5.58 14.24
N VAL A 81 -4.24 -5.18 13.16
CA VAL A 81 -3.26 -6.05 12.50
C VAL A 81 -2.10 -6.36 13.44
N SER A 82 -1.58 -5.37 14.18
CA SER A 82 -0.51 -5.60 15.16
C SER A 82 -0.93 -6.53 16.28
N LEU A 83 -2.15 -6.39 16.79
CA LEU A 83 -2.72 -7.31 17.80
C LEU A 83 -2.82 -8.73 17.24
N ALA A 84 -3.31 -8.91 16.02
CA ALA A 84 -3.42 -10.21 15.38
C ALA A 84 -2.05 -10.89 15.14
N ILE A 85 -1.02 -10.12 14.79
CA ILE A 85 0.36 -10.64 14.65
C ILE A 85 0.92 -11.08 16.00
N LYS A 86 0.68 -10.29 17.08
CA LYS A 86 1.13 -10.63 18.44
C LYS A 86 0.43 -11.89 18.97
N GLU A 87 -0.84 -12.10 18.64
CA GLU A 87 -1.57 -13.32 18.99
C GLU A 87 -0.94 -14.58 18.38
N LEU A 88 -0.22 -14.44 17.24
CA LEU A 88 0.55 -15.52 16.61
C LEU A 88 1.96 -15.73 17.21
N GLY A 89 2.25 -15.06 18.34
CA GLY A 89 3.53 -15.16 19.07
C GLY A 89 4.68 -14.39 18.44
N LEU A 90 4.43 -13.44 17.54
CA LEU A 90 5.46 -12.62 16.93
C LEU A 90 5.48 -11.21 17.50
N PRO A 91 6.65 -10.61 17.75
CA PRO A 91 6.73 -9.21 18.15
C PRO A 91 6.27 -8.33 16.98
N ALA A 92 5.41 -7.35 17.28
CA ALA A 92 4.91 -6.39 16.30
C ALA A 92 4.75 -5.01 16.93
N ARG A 93 4.99 -3.97 16.14
CA ARG A 93 4.86 -2.58 16.56
C ARG A 93 4.16 -1.75 15.50
N SER A 94 3.07 -1.08 15.91
CA SER A 94 2.33 -0.18 15.04
C SER A 94 2.87 1.24 15.09
N TYR A 95 2.82 1.93 13.94
CA TYR A 95 3.17 3.35 13.81
C TYR A 95 2.15 4.07 12.94
N LEU A 96 1.82 5.29 13.34
CA LEU A 96 1.10 6.26 12.53
C LEU A 96 2.07 7.08 11.70
N GLY A 97 1.60 7.72 10.63
CA GLY A 97 2.44 8.48 9.71
C GLY A 97 3.30 9.55 10.38
N HIS A 98 2.75 10.28 11.36
CA HIS A 98 3.50 11.29 12.12
C HIS A 98 4.57 10.69 13.05
N GLN A 99 4.39 9.47 13.56
CA GLN A 99 5.36 8.82 14.48
C GLN A 99 6.64 8.39 13.77
N VAL A 100 6.54 8.03 12.49
CA VAL A 100 7.68 7.70 11.60
C VAL A 100 7.97 8.85 10.63
N ARG A 101 7.39 10.03 10.90
CA ARG A 101 7.55 11.27 10.16
C ARG A 101 7.54 11.07 8.65
N ILE A 102 6.42 10.55 8.12
CA ILE A 102 6.13 10.63 6.68
C ILE A 102 5.85 12.10 6.39
N ALA A 103 6.91 12.86 6.11
CA ALA A 103 6.81 14.29 5.88
C ALA A 103 6.19 14.57 4.51
N THR A 104 5.22 15.49 4.49
CA THR A 104 4.49 15.87 3.28
C THR A 104 4.47 17.38 3.09
N ASP A 105 4.03 17.84 1.91
CA ASP A 105 3.54 19.19 1.75
C ASP A 105 2.17 19.37 2.47
N ASN A 106 1.66 20.59 2.51
CA ASN A 106 0.39 20.96 3.16
C ASN A 106 -0.81 20.96 2.20
N ALA A 107 -0.75 20.21 1.10
CA ALA A 107 -1.87 20.07 0.18
C ALA A 107 -2.89 19.04 0.72
N TYR A 108 -3.64 19.43 1.76
CA TYR A 108 -4.61 18.56 2.42
C TYR A 108 -5.51 17.82 1.44
N GLY A 109 -5.83 16.56 1.74
CA GLY A 109 -6.60 15.64 0.88
C GLY A 109 -5.84 15.05 -0.30
N LYS A 110 -4.66 15.58 -0.65
CA LYS A 110 -3.82 15.12 -1.79
C LYS A 110 -2.34 15.43 -1.60
N ALA A 111 -1.87 15.40 -0.36
CA ALA A 111 -0.49 15.72 -0.01
C ALA A 111 0.54 14.83 -0.73
N ARG A 112 1.75 15.34 -0.91
CA ARG A 112 2.86 14.63 -1.53
C ARG A 112 3.92 14.33 -0.49
N ILE A 113 4.43 13.10 -0.48
CA ILE A 113 5.53 12.71 0.39
C ILE A 113 6.81 13.41 -0.06
N LEU A 114 7.46 14.09 0.86
CA LEU A 114 8.74 14.80 0.67
C LEU A 114 9.91 13.98 1.20
N SER A 115 9.76 13.37 2.39
CA SER A 115 10.77 12.53 3.02
C SER A 115 10.12 11.61 4.06
N ILE A 116 10.89 10.60 4.52
CA ILE A 116 10.48 9.69 5.60
C ILE A 116 11.66 9.57 6.57
N ASP A 117 11.41 9.77 7.88
CA ASP A 117 12.38 9.42 8.91
C ASP A 117 12.27 7.93 9.23
N SER A 118 13.17 7.15 8.67
CA SER A 118 13.19 5.70 8.81
C SER A 118 13.82 5.19 10.13
N LYS A 119 14.37 6.07 10.97
CA LYS A 119 15.13 5.67 12.17
C LYS A 119 14.34 4.72 13.08
N LYS A 120 13.12 5.12 13.47
CA LYS A 120 12.27 4.28 14.35
C LYS A 120 11.87 2.95 13.72
N ILE A 121 11.71 2.92 12.40
CA ILE A 121 11.39 1.70 11.65
C ILE A 121 12.60 0.76 11.69
N ILE A 122 13.79 1.27 11.41
CA ILE A 122 15.04 0.48 11.41
C ILE A 122 15.30 -0.08 12.80
N GLU A 123 15.22 0.75 13.86
CA GLU A 123 15.40 0.32 15.26
C GLU A 123 14.43 -0.81 15.64
N ALA A 124 13.16 -0.74 15.21
CA ALA A 124 12.16 -1.79 15.47
C ALA A 124 12.45 -3.07 14.68
N LEU A 125 12.87 -2.95 13.41
CA LEU A 125 13.26 -4.10 12.59
C LEU A 125 14.50 -4.82 13.16
N GLU A 126 15.50 -4.07 13.65
CA GLU A 126 16.70 -4.60 14.32
C GLU A 126 16.36 -5.28 15.65
N ALA A 127 15.36 -4.77 16.38
CA ALA A 127 14.82 -5.43 17.58
C ALA A 127 14.01 -6.70 17.27
N GLY A 128 13.80 -7.02 15.99
CA GLY A 128 13.08 -8.21 15.54
C GLY A 128 11.57 -8.01 15.35
N ASP A 129 11.05 -6.80 15.58
CA ASP A 129 9.63 -6.50 15.40
C ASP A 129 9.18 -6.65 13.93
N VAL A 130 7.93 -7.04 13.72
CA VAL A 130 7.18 -6.72 12.51
C VAL A 130 6.67 -5.28 12.67
N VAL A 131 7.08 -4.41 11.77
CA VAL A 131 6.68 -2.99 11.78
C VAL A 131 5.39 -2.82 11.01
N VAL A 132 4.31 -2.30 11.63
CA VAL A 132 3.03 -2.05 10.97
C VAL A 132 2.81 -0.55 10.88
N VAL A 133 2.68 -0.01 9.68
CA VAL A 133 2.57 1.44 9.42
C VAL A 133 1.20 1.78 8.83
N ALA A 134 0.58 2.83 9.34
CA ALA A 134 -0.61 3.39 8.75
C ALA A 134 -0.28 3.98 7.37
N GLY A 135 -0.91 3.45 6.32
CA GLY A 135 -0.84 4.03 5.00
C GLY A 135 -1.66 5.31 4.88
N PHE A 136 -1.70 5.92 3.68
CA PHE A 136 -2.56 7.04 3.32
C PHE A 136 -2.27 8.38 4.01
N GLN A 137 -1.53 8.42 5.10
CA GLN A 137 -1.33 9.58 5.96
C GLN A 137 0.13 9.99 6.09
N GLY A 138 0.34 11.27 6.35
CA GLY A 138 1.63 11.87 6.69
C GLY A 138 1.47 13.05 7.63
N VAL A 139 2.48 13.90 7.67
CA VAL A 139 2.53 15.09 8.52
C VAL A 139 3.22 16.23 7.76
N ASP A 140 2.65 17.44 7.82
CA ASP A 140 3.27 18.63 7.24
C ASP A 140 4.35 19.23 8.16
N GLU A 141 4.95 20.33 7.76
CA GLU A 141 6.01 21.03 8.51
C GLU A 141 5.53 21.61 9.85
N ALA A 142 4.21 21.88 9.96
CA ALA A 142 3.57 22.39 11.17
C ALA A 142 2.99 21.27 12.05
N ASP A 143 3.37 20.00 11.81
CA ASP A 143 2.90 18.80 12.50
C ASP A 143 1.39 18.54 12.37
N ASN A 144 0.73 19.11 11.34
CA ASN A 144 -0.64 18.74 11.02
C ASN A 144 -0.68 17.41 10.25
N ILE A 145 -1.69 16.60 10.55
CA ILE A 145 -1.95 15.36 9.82
C ILE A 145 -2.40 15.71 8.40
N THR A 146 -1.84 15.02 7.42
CA THR A 146 -2.18 15.14 6.01
C THR A 146 -2.58 13.80 5.44
N THR A 147 -3.42 13.79 4.39
CA THR A 147 -3.73 12.58 3.64
C THR A 147 -3.26 12.67 2.19
N LEU A 148 -2.88 11.53 1.63
CA LEU A 148 -2.27 11.45 0.30
C LEU A 148 -3.31 11.33 -0.83
N GLY A 149 -4.60 11.26 -0.47
CA GLY A 149 -5.68 11.07 -1.43
C GLY A 149 -5.78 9.62 -1.95
N ARG A 150 -6.49 9.45 -3.07
CA ARG A 150 -6.75 8.12 -3.65
C ARG A 150 -5.45 7.36 -3.90
N GLY A 151 -5.44 6.06 -3.57
CA GLY A 151 -4.25 5.20 -3.67
C GLY A 151 -3.11 5.57 -2.72
N GLY A 152 -3.37 6.41 -1.72
CA GLY A 152 -2.36 6.90 -0.79
C GLY A 152 -1.63 5.80 -0.02
N SER A 153 -2.29 4.66 0.28
CA SER A 153 -1.61 3.54 0.96
C SER A 153 -0.60 2.82 0.05
N ASP A 154 -0.88 2.71 -1.26
CA ASP A 154 0.09 2.19 -2.24
C ASP A 154 1.29 3.12 -2.33
N THR A 155 1.03 4.43 -2.42
CA THR A 155 2.07 5.46 -2.41
C THR A 155 2.90 5.41 -1.12
N SER A 156 2.28 5.24 0.06
CA SER A 156 2.99 5.10 1.33
C SER A 156 3.91 3.87 1.33
N ALA A 157 3.41 2.72 0.83
CA ALA A 157 4.18 1.48 0.81
C ALA A 157 5.40 1.57 -0.13
N VAL A 158 5.19 2.09 -1.34
CA VAL A 158 6.29 2.27 -2.30
C VAL A 158 7.30 3.29 -1.80
N ALA A 159 6.85 4.39 -1.17
CA ALA A 159 7.76 5.37 -0.58
C ALA A 159 8.58 4.75 0.58
N LEU A 160 7.94 4.01 1.48
CA LEU A 160 8.64 3.29 2.55
C LEU A 160 9.67 2.31 1.97
N ALA A 161 9.32 1.56 0.93
CA ALA A 161 10.24 0.65 0.26
C ALA A 161 11.46 1.39 -0.32
N ALA A 162 11.22 2.54 -0.97
CA ALA A 162 12.29 3.37 -1.52
C ALA A 162 13.24 3.91 -0.43
N PHE A 163 12.69 4.54 0.62
CA PHE A 163 13.49 5.15 1.69
C PHE A 163 14.22 4.12 2.54
N LEU A 164 13.65 2.94 2.73
CA LEU A 164 14.26 1.83 3.46
C LEU A 164 15.19 0.97 2.58
N LYS A 165 15.23 1.21 1.27
CA LYS A 165 15.92 0.37 0.27
C LYS A 165 15.53 -1.09 0.40
N ALA A 166 14.22 -1.35 0.47
CA ALA A 166 13.68 -2.68 0.59
C ALA A 166 13.95 -3.50 -0.69
N ASP A 167 14.10 -4.81 -0.53
CA ASP A 167 14.34 -5.74 -1.65
C ASP A 167 13.11 -5.84 -2.56
N ALA A 168 11.89 -5.66 -2.01
CA ALA A 168 10.66 -5.59 -2.78
C ALA A 168 9.53 -4.87 -2.00
N CYS A 169 8.59 -4.29 -2.77
CA CYS A 169 7.31 -3.81 -2.30
C CYS A 169 6.20 -4.73 -2.82
N GLU A 170 5.62 -5.54 -1.96
CA GLU A 170 4.52 -6.44 -2.30
C GLU A 170 3.17 -5.72 -2.06
N ILE A 171 2.39 -5.51 -3.10
CA ILE A 171 1.05 -4.92 -3.03
C ILE A 171 0.01 -6.03 -3.07
N TYR A 172 -0.57 -6.31 -1.91
CA TYR A 172 -1.64 -7.30 -1.77
C TYR A 172 -3.01 -6.67 -1.99
N THR A 173 -3.75 -7.24 -2.93
CA THR A 173 -5.09 -6.78 -3.34
C THR A 173 -6.05 -7.98 -3.46
N ASP A 174 -7.25 -7.77 -3.96
CA ASP A 174 -8.26 -8.80 -4.21
C ASP A 174 -8.16 -9.47 -5.59
N VAL A 175 -7.25 -8.99 -6.45
CA VAL A 175 -6.95 -9.61 -7.75
C VAL A 175 -5.62 -10.36 -7.71
N GLU A 176 -5.43 -11.32 -8.62
CA GLU A 176 -4.23 -12.19 -8.66
C GLU A 176 -3.01 -11.56 -9.32
N GLY A 177 -3.11 -10.33 -9.79
CA GLY A 177 -2.05 -9.62 -10.50
C GLY A 177 -2.64 -8.69 -11.55
N VAL A 178 -1.80 -8.26 -12.49
CA VAL A 178 -2.20 -7.45 -13.64
C VAL A 178 -2.55 -8.39 -14.81
N PHE A 179 -3.66 -8.12 -15.47
CA PHE A 179 -4.13 -8.89 -16.61
C PHE A 179 -4.05 -8.06 -17.90
N SER A 180 -3.98 -8.73 -19.04
CA SER A 180 -3.96 -8.09 -20.37
C SER A 180 -5.22 -7.27 -20.66
N THR A 181 -6.32 -7.56 -19.98
CA THR A 181 -7.57 -6.78 -19.93
C THR A 181 -8.37 -7.22 -18.70
N ASP A 182 -9.51 -6.57 -18.40
CA ASP A 182 -10.35 -6.94 -17.27
C ASP A 182 -10.92 -8.37 -17.44
N PRO A 183 -10.56 -9.34 -16.58
CA PRO A 183 -11.05 -10.72 -16.68
C PRO A 183 -12.57 -10.83 -16.41
N GLY A 184 -13.17 -9.84 -15.77
CA GLY A 184 -14.64 -9.76 -15.60
C GLY A 184 -15.38 -9.41 -16.89
N ILE A 185 -14.69 -8.77 -17.85
CA ILE A 185 -15.23 -8.38 -19.15
C ILE A 185 -14.82 -9.38 -20.23
N CYS A 186 -13.55 -9.78 -20.26
CA CYS A 186 -12.99 -10.67 -21.26
C CYS A 186 -12.48 -11.97 -20.64
N ARG A 187 -13.12 -13.09 -20.99
CA ARG A 187 -12.75 -14.43 -20.46
C ARG A 187 -11.36 -14.93 -20.91
N ASP A 188 -10.85 -14.39 -22.02
CA ASP A 188 -9.52 -14.71 -22.55
C ASP A 188 -8.42 -13.83 -22.00
N ALA A 189 -8.72 -12.97 -21.00
CA ALA A 189 -7.73 -12.16 -20.31
C ALA A 189 -6.63 -13.02 -19.71
N ARG A 190 -5.37 -12.69 -20.01
CA ARG A 190 -4.20 -13.42 -19.52
C ARG A 190 -3.51 -12.61 -18.41
N LYS A 191 -3.15 -13.28 -17.33
CA LYS A 191 -2.33 -12.67 -16.29
C LYS A 191 -0.91 -12.46 -16.84
N LEU A 192 -0.39 -11.25 -16.63
CA LEU A 192 0.97 -10.88 -17.00
C LEU A 192 1.92 -11.26 -15.86
N ALA A 193 2.99 -12.00 -16.15
CA ALA A 193 4.01 -12.32 -15.15
C ALA A 193 4.86 -11.09 -14.82
N ARG A 194 5.10 -10.25 -15.84
CA ARG A 194 5.85 -8.98 -15.74
C ARG A 194 5.14 -7.90 -16.55
N VAL A 195 5.27 -6.66 -16.12
CA VAL A 195 4.79 -5.46 -16.80
C VAL A 195 5.79 -4.34 -16.53
N SER A 196 6.11 -3.52 -17.52
CA SER A 196 6.97 -2.37 -17.28
C SER A 196 6.23 -1.29 -16.48
N TYR A 197 6.99 -0.40 -15.80
CA TYR A 197 6.37 0.74 -15.12
C TYR A 197 5.57 1.62 -16.09
N ASP A 198 6.06 1.82 -17.32
CA ASP A 198 5.39 2.65 -18.31
C ASP A 198 4.09 2.03 -18.81
N GLU A 199 4.09 0.74 -19.13
CA GLU A 199 2.87 0.00 -19.47
C GLU A 199 1.86 0.04 -18.33
N MET A 200 2.31 -0.10 -17.07
CA MET A 200 1.43 -0.04 -15.91
C MET A 200 0.83 1.36 -15.71
N ILE A 201 1.60 2.43 -15.96
CA ILE A 201 1.10 3.82 -15.94
C ILE A 201 0.02 4.00 -16.99
N GLU A 202 0.25 3.52 -18.22
CA GLU A 202 -0.74 3.59 -19.30
C GLU A 202 -2.01 2.80 -18.96
N LEU A 203 -1.88 1.56 -18.50
CA LEU A 203 -3.01 0.73 -18.06
C LEU A 203 -3.81 1.42 -16.95
N ALA A 204 -3.13 1.97 -15.93
CA ALA A 204 -3.77 2.69 -14.84
C ALA A 204 -4.47 3.98 -15.31
N SER A 205 -3.89 4.70 -16.25
CA SER A 205 -4.46 5.93 -16.81
C SER A 205 -5.72 5.68 -17.65
N THR A 206 -5.81 4.51 -18.26
CA THR A 206 -6.93 4.10 -19.13
C THR A 206 -8.01 3.31 -18.39
N GLY A 207 -7.87 3.08 -17.08
CA GLY A 207 -8.93 2.54 -16.24
C GLY A 207 -8.62 1.26 -15.46
N ALA A 208 -7.45 0.66 -15.63
CA ALA A 208 -7.04 -0.47 -14.81
C ALA A 208 -6.87 -0.05 -13.33
N LYS A 209 -7.70 -0.60 -12.43
CA LYS A 209 -7.79 -0.17 -11.02
C LYS A 209 -6.87 -0.97 -10.08
N VAL A 210 -5.85 -1.65 -10.61
CA VAL A 210 -4.98 -2.54 -9.82
C VAL A 210 -4.00 -1.74 -8.97
N LEU A 211 -3.39 -0.71 -9.57
CA LEU A 211 -2.46 0.21 -8.90
C LEU A 211 -2.82 1.66 -9.25
N GLU A 212 -2.55 2.57 -8.32
CA GLU A 212 -2.68 4.01 -8.57
C GLU A 212 -1.45 4.57 -9.29
N ILE A 213 -1.70 5.44 -10.28
CA ILE A 213 -0.66 6.01 -11.14
C ILE A 213 0.50 6.59 -10.33
N ARG A 214 0.20 7.42 -9.31
CA ARG A 214 1.23 8.05 -8.47
C ARG A 214 2.15 7.07 -7.76
N SER A 215 1.63 5.90 -7.36
CA SER A 215 2.46 4.86 -6.72
C SER A 215 3.40 4.21 -7.75
N VAL A 216 2.95 4.01 -8.98
CA VAL A 216 3.77 3.46 -10.08
C VAL A 216 4.84 4.46 -10.53
N GLU A 217 4.48 5.74 -10.68
CA GLU A 217 5.45 6.81 -10.97
C GLU A 217 6.54 6.91 -9.91
N PHE A 218 6.14 6.79 -8.63
CA PHE A 218 7.09 6.80 -7.52
C PHE A 218 8.00 5.56 -7.55
N ALA A 219 7.43 4.37 -7.82
CA ALA A 219 8.19 3.14 -7.97
C ALA A 219 9.21 3.24 -9.11
N LYS A 220 8.79 3.76 -10.28
CA LYS A 220 9.67 4.02 -11.42
C LYS A 220 10.82 4.96 -11.06
N LYS A 221 10.49 6.12 -10.46
CA LYS A 221 11.47 7.15 -10.09
C LYS A 221 12.59 6.63 -9.17
N PHE A 222 12.25 5.74 -8.25
CA PHE A 222 13.18 5.20 -7.26
C PHE A 222 13.60 3.75 -7.54
N SER A 223 13.21 3.20 -8.69
CA SER A 223 13.50 1.81 -9.10
C SER A 223 13.12 0.79 -8.02
N VAL A 224 11.95 0.96 -7.39
CA VAL A 224 11.44 0.05 -6.36
C VAL A 224 10.85 -1.19 -7.02
N PRO A 225 11.36 -2.41 -6.78
CA PRO A 225 10.72 -3.62 -7.28
C PRO A 225 9.33 -3.78 -6.66
N VAL A 226 8.28 -3.73 -7.47
CA VAL A 226 6.89 -3.88 -7.02
C VAL A 226 6.34 -5.22 -7.46
N HIS A 227 5.73 -5.95 -6.54
CA HIS A 227 5.10 -7.24 -6.80
C HIS A 227 3.62 -7.18 -6.43
N VAL A 228 2.75 -7.22 -7.41
CA VAL A 228 1.29 -7.25 -7.22
C VAL A 228 0.86 -8.68 -6.96
N ARG A 229 0.17 -8.92 -5.84
CA ARG A 229 -0.22 -10.25 -5.38
C ARG A 229 -1.64 -10.28 -4.84
N SER A 230 -2.26 -11.45 -4.85
CA SER A 230 -3.55 -11.63 -4.17
C SER A 230 -3.38 -11.83 -2.66
N THR A 231 -4.26 -11.19 -1.88
CA THR A 231 -4.40 -11.52 -0.45
C THR A 231 -4.99 -12.91 -0.25
N PHE A 232 -5.83 -13.39 -1.19
CA PHE A 232 -6.72 -14.53 -1.01
C PHE A 232 -6.29 -15.78 -1.78
N SER A 233 -5.27 -15.69 -2.63
CA SER A 233 -4.68 -16.85 -3.33
C SER A 233 -3.15 -16.82 -3.24
N ASP A 234 -2.52 -17.96 -3.53
CA ASP A 234 -1.07 -18.08 -3.58
C ASP A 234 -0.53 -18.00 -5.03
N ALA A 235 -1.32 -17.40 -5.94
CA ALA A 235 -0.88 -17.14 -7.30
C ALA A 235 0.40 -16.28 -7.31
N GLU A 236 1.30 -16.53 -8.28
CA GLU A 236 2.61 -15.87 -8.35
C GLU A 236 2.53 -14.35 -8.45
N GLY A 237 1.41 -13.81 -8.98
CA GLY A 237 1.24 -12.36 -9.11
C GLY A 237 1.91 -11.80 -10.36
N THR A 238 2.15 -10.47 -10.34
CA THR A 238 2.77 -9.72 -11.44
C THR A 238 3.88 -8.82 -10.89
N TRP A 239 5.07 -8.89 -11.49
CA TRP A 239 6.17 -7.98 -11.17
C TRP A 239 6.14 -6.74 -12.06
N LEU A 240 6.32 -5.56 -11.45
CA LEU A 240 6.66 -4.35 -12.16
C LEU A 240 8.18 -4.26 -12.28
N VAL A 241 8.65 -4.07 -13.51
CA VAL A 241 10.08 -4.08 -13.87
C VAL A 241 10.43 -2.89 -14.77
N ASN A 242 11.71 -2.62 -14.97
CA ASN A 242 12.13 -1.69 -15.98
C ASN A 242 11.83 -2.24 -17.39
N GLU A 243 11.70 -1.36 -18.38
CA GLU A 243 11.35 -1.71 -19.75
C GLU A 243 12.30 -2.76 -20.36
N GLU A 244 13.60 -2.65 -20.10
CA GLU A 244 14.63 -3.59 -20.56
C GLU A 244 14.41 -5.03 -20.06
N ASP A 245 13.80 -5.18 -18.87
CA ASP A 245 13.51 -6.47 -18.25
C ASP A 245 12.12 -7.03 -18.60
N SER A 246 11.26 -6.22 -19.23
CA SER A 246 9.91 -6.58 -19.67
C SER A 246 9.87 -7.14 -21.08
N MET A 247 10.89 -6.87 -21.91
CA MET A 247 10.92 -7.21 -23.34
C MET A 247 10.88 -8.73 -23.59
N GLY A 248 9.66 -9.28 -23.55
CA GLY A 248 9.29 -10.45 -24.34
C GLY A 248 8.65 -10.03 -25.66
N ASP A 249 8.65 -10.89 -26.69
CA ASP A 249 8.18 -10.66 -28.04
C ASP A 249 6.71 -10.20 -28.25
N VAL A 250 6.13 -9.42 -27.33
CA VAL A 250 4.73 -9.00 -27.38
C VAL A 250 4.64 -7.50 -27.60
N LEU A 251 4.12 -7.13 -28.78
CA LEU A 251 3.90 -5.72 -29.20
C LEU A 251 2.79 -5.00 -28.40
N VAL A 252 1.89 -5.72 -27.71
CA VAL A 252 0.81 -5.16 -26.89
C VAL A 252 0.67 -6.01 -25.63
N SER A 253 0.98 -5.43 -24.47
CA SER A 253 0.92 -6.13 -23.18
C SER A 253 -0.48 -6.18 -22.58
N GLY A 254 -1.32 -5.17 -22.87
CA GLY A 254 -2.69 -5.11 -22.35
C GLY A 254 -3.54 -4.02 -23.00
N VAL A 255 -4.85 -4.12 -22.75
CA VAL A 255 -5.87 -3.15 -23.14
C VAL A 255 -6.77 -2.88 -21.95
N ALA A 256 -7.00 -1.60 -21.62
CA ALA A 256 -7.98 -1.19 -20.63
C ALA A 256 -9.29 -0.76 -21.32
N CYS A 257 -10.43 -1.06 -20.71
CA CYS A 257 -11.79 -0.72 -21.17
C CYS A 257 -12.50 0.17 -20.16
#